data_5bc98b547923d4312d14b8281e1fd1d6
#
_entry.id   5bc98b547923d4312d14b8281e1fd1d6
#
_cell.length_a   1.000
_cell.length_b   1.000
_cell.length_c   1.000
_cell.angle_alpha   90.00
_cell.angle_beta   90.00
_cell.angle_gamma   90.00
#
_symmetry.space_group_name_H-M   'P 1'
#
loop_
_entity.id
_entity.type
_entity.pdbx_description
1 polymer ?
#
loop_
_entity_poly.entity_id
_entity_poly.type
_entity_poly.pdbx_seq_one_letter_code
_entity_poly.pdbx_strand_id
1 'polypeptide(L)'
;VEVLDAESADTQRGHFAVGRVLGPSDYISPENAAALYLDTLGSDASICTVRSKLNQVARWFNYADYQHCDWHLMRYDNVVKFIAHLKESGIQTVTINAYLCALKGVAQTAWNLGQVSDHDLMRIKAIKQLRGSRKPVGKALTRQESKAMLSKCEGATPQFTRDRAILLLLLGCGLRRAEITRIELKNVYLEEGRIRLVGKGNKERDVFLNDAVLAAVNRWIEVRKQIITDWNAKYPYKTGNAGDGTTGFLFGKWTRHYSYLIVDRPLNPWTVGDIVKKYKSEAEEIAAGLKTVTTHDLRRTFATRLLEKNVDITTVKNLMGHSSITTTTLYDRRGDEAMRRATKEVDL
;
A
#
# COMPACT_ATOMS: atom_id res chain seq x y z
N VAL A 1 45.59 -31.44 -38.59
CA VAL A 1 45.36 -32.58 -37.73
C VAL A 1 45.14 -32.06 -36.32
N GLU A 2 44.05 -32.48 -35.74
CA GLU A 2 43.50 -32.25 -34.38
C GLU A 2 42.89 -30.89 -34.06
N VAL A 3 41.61 -30.91 -34.12
CA VAL A 3 40.64 -29.97 -33.55
C VAL A 3 40.56 -30.25 -32.05
N LEU A 4 40.72 -29.24 -31.22
CA LEU A 4 40.38 -29.27 -29.83
C LEU A 4 39.09 -28.50 -29.62
N ASP A 5 38.06 -29.22 -29.22
CA ASP A 5 36.75 -28.75 -28.84
C ASP A 5 36.84 -27.85 -27.61
N ALA A 6 36.34 -26.64 -27.71
CA ALA A 6 36.02 -25.78 -26.58
C ALA A 6 34.51 -25.87 -26.32
N GLU A 7 34.10 -26.71 -25.38
CA GLU A 7 32.74 -26.65 -24.84
C GLU A 7 32.54 -25.38 -24.07
N SER A 8 31.77 -24.47 -24.64
CA SER A 8 31.22 -23.30 -23.99
C SER A 8 29.98 -23.69 -23.19
N ALA A 9 29.98 -23.36 -21.92
CA ALA A 9 28.82 -23.43 -21.06
C ALA A 9 27.69 -22.55 -21.61
N ASP A 10 26.76 -23.14 -22.34
CA ASP A 10 25.59 -22.46 -22.87
C ASP A 10 24.49 -22.43 -21.81
N THR A 11 24.17 -21.21 -21.40
CA THR A 11 23.08 -20.86 -20.49
C THR A 11 21.78 -21.30 -21.13
N GLN A 12 21.10 -22.29 -20.56
CA GLN A 12 19.80 -22.77 -21.00
C GLN A 12 18.74 -21.67 -20.92
N ARG A 13 18.65 -20.87 -21.96
CA ARG A 13 17.41 -20.15 -22.32
C ARG A 13 16.49 -21.17 -22.97
N GLY A 14 15.34 -21.43 -22.35
CA GLY A 14 14.37 -22.40 -22.86
C GLY A 14 14.02 -22.12 -24.32
N HIS A 15 14.46 -23.01 -25.19
CA HIS A 15 14.04 -23.03 -26.61
C HIS A 15 12.63 -23.60 -26.69
N PHE A 16 11.72 -22.84 -27.31
CA PHE A 16 10.46 -23.42 -27.79
C PHE A 16 10.80 -24.47 -28.85
N ALA A 17 10.46 -25.71 -28.58
CA ALA A 17 10.63 -26.77 -29.58
C ALA A 17 9.73 -26.47 -30.80
N VAL A 18 10.35 -26.06 -31.89
CA VAL A 18 9.68 -25.87 -33.18
C VAL A 18 9.46 -27.27 -33.77
N GLY A 19 8.25 -27.81 -33.66
CA GLY A 19 7.98 -29.08 -34.34
C GLY A 19 6.69 -29.80 -34.00
N ARG A 20 5.99 -29.47 -32.92
CA ARG A 20 4.67 -30.06 -32.68
C ARG A 20 3.81 -29.02 -31.95
N VAL A 21 2.74 -28.58 -32.56
CA VAL A 21 1.67 -27.85 -31.87
C VAL A 21 1.02 -28.87 -30.94
N LEU A 22 1.50 -28.93 -29.70
CA LEU A 22 0.84 -29.71 -28.66
C LEU A 22 -0.51 -29.05 -28.39
N GLY A 23 -1.58 -29.82 -28.45
CA GLY A 23 -2.88 -29.38 -28.01
C GLY A 23 -2.82 -29.04 -26.51
N PRO A 24 -3.72 -28.20 -25.97
CA PRO A 24 -3.74 -27.82 -24.55
C PRO A 24 -3.82 -29.01 -23.59
N SER A 25 -4.14 -30.19 -24.06
CA SER A 25 -4.30 -31.44 -23.29
C SER A 25 -3.02 -32.25 -23.07
N ASP A 26 -1.94 -31.98 -23.80
CA ASP A 26 -0.80 -32.91 -23.88
C ASP A 26 0.42 -32.50 -23.04
N TYR A 27 0.47 -31.28 -22.51
CA TYR A 27 1.58 -30.81 -21.68
C TYR A 27 1.12 -30.39 -20.31
N ILE A 28 1.59 -31.10 -19.28
CA ILE A 28 1.43 -30.72 -17.88
C ILE A 28 2.78 -30.19 -17.40
N SER A 29 2.84 -28.89 -17.12
CA SER A 29 4.05 -28.27 -16.58
C SER A 29 4.27 -28.69 -15.13
N PRO A 30 5.51 -29.06 -14.72
CA PRO A 30 5.85 -29.37 -13.33
C PRO A 30 5.94 -28.12 -12.43
N GLU A 31 5.82 -26.93 -13.00
CA GLU A 31 5.97 -25.67 -12.30
C GLU A 31 4.94 -25.47 -11.17
N ASN A 32 5.34 -24.83 -10.10
CA ASN A 32 4.44 -24.49 -8.99
C ASN A 32 3.50 -23.34 -9.38
N ALA A 33 2.22 -23.65 -9.53
CA ALA A 33 1.21 -22.69 -9.97
C ALA A 33 1.09 -21.45 -9.05
N ALA A 34 1.31 -21.62 -7.75
CA ALA A 34 1.24 -20.49 -6.82
C ALA A 34 2.47 -19.58 -6.91
N ALA A 35 3.64 -20.13 -7.18
CA ALA A 35 4.86 -19.35 -7.42
C ALA A 35 4.70 -18.51 -8.69
N LEU A 36 4.31 -19.12 -9.79
CA LEU A 36 4.05 -18.40 -11.05
C LEU A 36 2.93 -17.37 -10.92
N TYR A 37 1.87 -17.66 -10.16
CA TYR A 37 0.85 -16.66 -9.88
C TYR A 37 1.40 -15.44 -9.15
N LEU A 38 2.29 -15.63 -8.18
CA LEU A 38 2.94 -14.51 -7.48
C LEU A 38 3.76 -13.64 -8.43
N ASP A 39 4.44 -14.23 -9.42
CA ASP A 39 5.24 -13.51 -10.41
C ASP A 39 4.37 -12.66 -11.37
N THR A 40 3.09 -13.00 -11.53
CA THR A 40 2.15 -12.17 -12.30
C THR A 40 1.72 -10.90 -11.57
N LEU A 41 2.01 -10.78 -10.27
CA LEU A 41 1.56 -9.65 -9.45
C LEU A 41 2.48 -8.44 -9.64
N GLY A 42 1.90 -7.31 -9.95
CA GLY A 42 2.61 -6.08 -10.32
C GLY A 42 3.19 -5.26 -9.17
N SER A 43 3.27 -5.77 -7.93
CA SER A 43 3.91 -5.05 -6.82
C SER A 43 4.34 -5.96 -5.68
N ASP A 44 5.48 -5.65 -5.06
CA ASP A 44 6.02 -6.37 -3.89
C ASP A 44 5.02 -6.48 -2.73
N ALA A 45 4.26 -5.41 -2.48
CA ALA A 45 3.24 -5.41 -1.43
C ALA A 45 2.12 -6.42 -1.71
N SER A 46 1.69 -6.55 -2.97
CA SER A 46 0.72 -7.56 -3.39
C SER A 46 1.31 -8.96 -3.27
N ILE A 47 2.54 -9.14 -3.72
CA ILE A 47 3.28 -10.41 -3.63
C ILE A 47 3.38 -10.85 -2.16
N CYS A 48 3.85 -10.00 -1.26
CA CYS A 48 3.96 -10.30 0.17
C CYS A 48 2.59 -10.67 0.78
N THR A 49 1.54 -9.92 0.45
CA THR A 49 0.20 -10.15 1.00
C THR A 49 -0.39 -11.48 0.51
N VAL A 50 -0.29 -11.75 -0.79
CA VAL A 50 -0.81 -12.98 -1.39
C VAL A 50 0.01 -14.18 -0.94
N ARG A 51 1.34 -14.07 -0.91
CA ARG A 51 2.24 -15.13 -0.40
C ARG A 51 1.89 -15.52 1.03
N SER A 52 1.68 -14.55 1.92
CA SER A 52 1.25 -14.82 3.30
C SER A 52 -0.06 -15.61 3.37
N LYS A 53 -1.04 -15.26 2.50
CA LYS A 53 -2.31 -15.99 2.42
C LYS A 53 -2.12 -17.41 1.88
N LEU A 54 -1.35 -17.58 0.83
CA LEU A 54 -1.09 -18.89 0.24
C LEU A 54 -0.34 -19.81 1.21
N ASN A 55 0.59 -19.27 2.03
CA ASN A 55 1.21 -20.03 3.12
C ASN A 55 0.20 -20.49 4.18
N GLN A 56 -0.79 -19.66 4.51
CA GLN A 56 -1.83 -20.06 5.46
C GLN A 56 -2.75 -21.13 4.88
N VAL A 57 -3.09 -21.03 3.60
CA VAL A 57 -3.85 -22.07 2.87
C VAL A 57 -3.07 -23.37 2.85
N ALA A 58 -1.79 -23.34 2.46
CA ALA A 58 -0.93 -24.53 2.41
C ALA A 58 -0.85 -25.23 3.76
N ARG A 59 -0.64 -24.48 4.85
CA ARG A 59 -0.62 -25.04 6.21
C ARG A 59 -1.94 -25.67 6.63
N TRP A 60 -3.07 -25.10 6.24
CA TRP A 60 -4.39 -25.69 6.50
C TRP A 60 -4.57 -27.04 5.78
N PHE A 61 -3.92 -27.20 4.62
CA PHE A 61 -3.85 -28.46 3.87
C PHE A 61 -2.69 -29.36 4.31
N ASN A 62 -2.01 -29.07 5.47
CA ASN A 62 -0.88 -29.82 6.04
C ASN A 62 0.43 -29.77 5.21
N TYR A 63 0.62 -28.74 4.39
CA TYR A 63 1.88 -28.46 3.74
C TYR A 63 2.70 -27.40 4.52
N ALA A 64 4.03 -27.42 4.39
CA ALA A 64 4.92 -26.48 5.07
C ALA A 64 4.67 -25.03 4.65
N ASP A 65 4.54 -24.80 3.35
CA ASP A 65 4.31 -23.51 2.74
C ASP A 65 3.71 -23.64 1.33
N TYR A 66 3.51 -22.50 0.64
CA TYR A 66 2.91 -22.46 -0.69
C TYR A 66 3.78 -23.12 -1.77
N GLN A 67 5.10 -23.22 -1.58
CA GLN A 67 6.02 -23.83 -2.56
C GLN A 67 5.93 -25.37 -2.55
N HIS A 68 5.64 -25.95 -1.39
CA HIS A 68 5.53 -27.39 -1.19
C HIS A 68 4.09 -27.91 -1.35
N CYS A 69 3.11 -27.01 -1.56
CA CYS A 69 1.72 -27.39 -1.67
C CYS A 69 1.38 -27.90 -3.08
N ASP A 70 0.69 -29.02 -3.17
CA ASP A 70 0.23 -29.66 -4.41
C ASP A 70 -1.01 -28.96 -4.98
N TRP A 71 -0.82 -27.75 -5.53
CA TRP A 71 -1.90 -26.91 -6.05
C TRP A 71 -2.71 -27.56 -7.16
N HIS A 72 -2.13 -28.51 -7.89
CA HIS A 72 -2.81 -29.30 -8.93
C HIS A 72 -3.91 -30.20 -8.37
N LEU A 73 -3.88 -30.52 -7.06
CA LEU A 73 -4.91 -31.26 -6.36
C LEU A 73 -6.05 -30.39 -5.82
N MET A 74 -5.98 -29.08 -5.98
CA MET A 74 -7.02 -28.17 -5.49
C MET A 74 -8.33 -28.39 -6.26
N ARG A 75 -9.42 -28.67 -5.51
CA ARG A 75 -10.77 -28.89 -6.03
C ARG A 75 -11.76 -27.94 -5.36
N TYR A 76 -12.96 -27.85 -5.93
CA TYR A 76 -14.05 -27.00 -5.42
C TYR A 76 -14.33 -27.24 -3.95
N ASP A 77 -14.46 -28.48 -3.52
CA ASP A 77 -14.78 -28.86 -2.14
C ASP A 77 -13.69 -28.45 -1.15
N ASN A 78 -12.41 -28.58 -1.54
CA ASN A 78 -11.28 -28.10 -0.72
C ASN A 78 -11.38 -26.58 -0.47
N VAL A 79 -11.65 -25.80 -1.51
CA VAL A 79 -11.79 -24.34 -1.39
C VAL A 79 -12.99 -23.99 -0.52
N VAL A 80 -14.12 -24.65 -0.70
CA VAL A 80 -15.35 -24.42 0.09
C VAL A 80 -15.13 -24.76 1.57
N LYS A 81 -14.47 -25.90 1.88
CA LYS A 81 -14.15 -26.30 3.27
C LYS A 81 -13.22 -25.28 3.92
N PHE A 82 -12.19 -24.82 3.21
CA PHE A 82 -11.31 -23.78 3.73
C PHE A 82 -12.05 -22.46 4.01
N ILE A 83 -12.92 -22.02 3.10
CA ILE A 83 -13.76 -20.82 3.30
C ILE A 83 -14.72 -20.99 4.49
N ALA A 84 -15.30 -22.17 4.69
CA ALA A 84 -16.14 -22.48 5.83
C ALA A 84 -15.36 -22.36 7.14
N HIS A 85 -14.17 -22.97 7.21
CA HIS A 85 -13.26 -22.86 8.34
C HIS A 85 -12.93 -21.40 8.69
N LEU A 86 -12.63 -20.56 7.70
CA LEU A 86 -12.35 -19.13 7.94
C LEU A 86 -13.58 -18.40 8.51
N LYS A 87 -14.79 -18.77 8.09
CA LYS A 87 -16.05 -18.20 8.64
C LYS A 87 -16.24 -18.61 10.10
N GLU A 88 -16.08 -19.87 10.40
CA GLU A 88 -16.18 -20.43 11.77
C GLU A 88 -15.15 -19.81 12.70
N SER A 89 -13.96 -19.52 12.19
CA SER A 89 -12.89 -18.80 12.91
C SER A 89 -13.18 -17.31 13.07
N GLY A 90 -14.33 -16.79 12.65
CA GLY A 90 -14.72 -15.39 12.82
C GLY A 90 -13.96 -14.41 11.92
N ILE A 91 -13.26 -14.89 10.89
CA ILE A 91 -12.50 -14.05 9.96
C ILE A 91 -13.46 -13.13 9.18
N GLN A 92 -13.06 -11.88 9.01
CA GLN A 92 -13.87 -10.88 8.31
C GLN A 92 -14.08 -11.24 6.83
N THR A 93 -15.28 -11.01 6.32
CA THR A 93 -15.71 -11.28 4.94
C THR A 93 -14.74 -10.74 3.89
N VAL A 94 -14.22 -9.51 4.07
CA VAL A 94 -13.24 -8.91 3.16
C VAL A 94 -11.94 -9.72 3.11
N THR A 95 -11.49 -10.23 4.25
CA THR A 95 -10.31 -11.07 4.35
C THR A 95 -10.54 -12.42 3.69
N ILE A 96 -11.70 -13.04 3.93
CA ILE A 96 -12.08 -14.31 3.28
C ILE A 96 -12.13 -14.14 1.76
N ASN A 97 -12.73 -13.06 1.26
CA ASN A 97 -12.76 -12.76 -0.18
C ASN A 97 -11.36 -12.58 -0.77
N ALA A 98 -10.41 -12.04 0.00
CA ALA A 98 -9.03 -11.92 -0.44
C ALA A 98 -8.32 -13.30 -0.55
N TYR A 99 -8.63 -14.27 0.33
CA TYR A 99 -8.18 -15.66 0.16
C TYR A 99 -8.81 -16.31 -1.08
N LEU A 100 -10.12 -16.15 -1.24
CA LEU A 100 -10.82 -16.68 -2.41
C LEU A 100 -10.27 -16.12 -3.73
N CYS A 101 -9.92 -14.83 -3.76
CA CYS A 101 -9.29 -14.21 -4.91
C CYS A 101 -7.92 -14.84 -5.22
N ALA A 102 -7.10 -15.05 -4.19
CA ALA A 102 -5.79 -15.69 -4.34
C ALA A 102 -5.92 -17.13 -4.85
N LEU A 103 -6.82 -17.92 -4.28
CA LEU A 103 -7.08 -19.31 -4.70
C LEU A 103 -7.59 -19.40 -6.14
N LYS A 104 -8.47 -18.49 -6.56
CA LYS A 104 -8.92 -18.41 -7.95
C LYS A 104 -7.79 -18.04 -8.91
N GLY A 105 -6.87 -17.17 -8.47
CA GLY A 105 -5.66 -16.83 -9.24
C GLY A 105 -4.76 -18.04 -9.42
N VAL A 106 -4.48 -18.78 -8.35
CA VAL A 106 -3.70 -20.03 -8.41
C VAL A 106 -4.38 -21.08 -9.29
N ALA A 107 -5.70 -21.27 -9.15
CA ALA A 107 -6.46 -22.21 -10.00
C ALA A 107 -6.36 -21.85 -11.48
N GLN A 108 -6.44 -20.56 -11.82
CA GLN A 108 -6.26 -20.11 -13.20
C GLN A 108 -4.85 -20.37 -13.72
N THR A 109 -3.83 -20.15 -12.90
CA THR A 109 -2.44 -20.41 -13.28
C THR A 109 -2.21 -21.92 -13.43
N ALA A 110 -2.73 -22.75 -12.52
CA ALA A 110 -2.66 -24.19 -12.60
C ALA A 110 -3.33 -24.74 -13.88
N TRP A 111 -4.45 -24.14 -14.26
CA TRP A 111 -5.11 -24.47 -15.54
C TRP A 111 -4.26 -24.06 -16.75
N ASN A 112 -3.65 -22.87 -16.74
CA ASN A 112 -2.73 -22.44 -17.81
C ASN A 112 -1.52 -23.38 -17.95
N LEU A 113 -1.14 -24.07 -16.87
CA LEU A 113 -0.06 -25.08 -16.84
C LEU A 113 -0.55 -26.50 -17.24
N GLY A 114 -1.83 -26.68 -17.55
CA GLY A 114 -2.43 -27.98 -17.82
C GLY A 114 -2.64 -28.87 -16.59
N GLN A 115 -2.43 -28.34 -15.40
CA GLN A 115 -2.50 -29.09 -14.12
C GLN A 115 -3.93 -29.27 -13.57
N VAL A 116 -4.86 -28.43 -14.00
CA VAL A 116 -6.26 -28.42 -13.55
C VAL A 116 -7.17 -28.44 -14.77
N SER A 117 -8.23 -29.24 -14.73
CA SER A 117 -9.21 -29.35 -15.82
C SER A 117 -10.07 -28.09 -15.95
N ASP A 118 -10.64 -27.85 -17.15
CA ASP A 118 -11.64 -26.79 -17.39
C ASP A 118 -12.78 -26.88 -16.40
N HIS A 119 -13.28 -28.08 -16.17
CA HIS A 119 -14.39 -28.33 -15.26
C HIS A 119 -14.08 -27.93 -13.82
N ASP A 120 -12.89 -28.27 -13.30
CA ASP A 120 -12.49 -27.91 -11.94
C ASP A 120 -12.26 -26.40 -11.80
N LEU A 121 -11.61 -25.77 -12.80
CA LEU A 121 -11.43 -24.32 -12.84
C LEU A 121 -12.78 -23.58 -12.81
N MET A 122 -13.72 -24.00 -13.67
CA MET A 122 -15.04 -23.37 -13.71
C MET A 122 -15.79 -23.49 -12.38
N ARG A 123 -15.74 -24.64 -11.72
CA ARG A 123 -16.34 -24.86 -10.39
C ARG A 123 -15.71 -23.95 -9.33
N ILE A 124 -14.36 -23.84 -9.29
CA ILE A 124 -13.66 -22.96 -8.35
C ILE A 124 -14.02 -21.50 -8.63
N LYS A 125 -14.04 -21.09 -9.90
CA LYS A 125 -14.44 -19.72 -10.29
C LYS A 125 -15.88 -19.37 -9.94
N ALA A 126 -16.78 -20.34 -9.99
CA ALA A 126 -18.19 -20.16 -9.65
C ALA A 126 -18.44 -19.88 -8.15
N ILE A 127 -17.48 -20.14 -7.27
CA ILE A 127 -17.61 -19.81 -5.86
C ILE A 127 -17.80 -18.31 -5.71
N LYS A 128 -18.99 -17.90 -5.22
CA LYS A 128 -19.34 -16.49 -5.08
C LYS A 128 -18.57 -15.85 -3.92
N GLN A 129 -18.18 -14.61 -4.10
CA GLN A 129 -17.67 -13.79 -3.00
C GLN A 129 -18.76 -13.63 -1.94
N LEU A 130 -18.34 -13.62 -0.69
CA LEU A 130 -19.23 -13.39 0.43
C LEU A 130 -19.71 -11.94 0.43
N ARG A 131 -21.00 -11.76 0.55
CA ARG A 131 -21.58 -10.43 0.75
C ARG A 131 -21.50 -10.07 2.24
N GLY A 132 -21.01 -8.89 2.54
CA GLY A 132 -20.96 -8.35 3.89
C GLY A 132 -20.74 -6.85 3.79
N SER A 133 -21.63 -6.10 4.39
CA SER A 133 -21.54 -4.65 4.52
C SER A 133 -21.34 -4.33 6.00
N ARG A 134 -20.07 -4.20 6.42
CA ARG A 134 -19.79 -3.52 7.69
C ARG A 134 -19.46 -2.07 7.38
N LYS A 135 -19.99 -1.13 8.18
CA LYS A 135 -19.54 0.26 8.12
C LYS A 135 -18.01 0.26 8.26
N PRO A 136 -17.29 1.03 7.43
CA PRO A 136 -15.84 1.09 7.49
C PRO A 136 -15.39 1.44 8.89
N VAL A 137 -14.53 0.62 9.49
CA VAL A 137 -13.89 0.91 10.76
C VAL A 137 -12.96 2.11 10.56
N GLY A 138 -13.00 3.07 11.49
CA GLY A 138 -12.18 4.28 11.47
C GLY A 138 -13.04 5.55 11.51
N LYS A 139 -12.40 6.65 11.85
CA LYS A 139 -13.07 7.94 12.04
C LYS A 139 -12.30 9.06 11.35
N ALA A 140 -12.98 10.16 11.03
CA ALA A 140 -12.33 11.42 10.77
C ALA A 140 -11.96 12.08 12.11
N LEU A 141 -10.78 12.68 12.18
CA LEU A 141 -10.34 13.42 13.35
C LEU A 141 -11.09 14.75 13.45
N THR A 142 -11.49 15.13 14.64
CA THR A 142 -11.96 16.48 14.93
C THR A 142 -10.84 17.51 14.74
N ARG A 143 -11.19 18.78 14.70
CA ARG A 143 -10.18 19.85 14.64
C ARG A 143 -9.30 19.86 15.89
N GLN A 144 -9.89 19.59 17.07
CA GLN A 144 -9.16 19.53 18.34
C GLN A 144 -8.16 18.36 18.35
N GLU A 145 -8.57 17.14 17.93
CA GLU A 145 -7.69 15.98 17.83
C GLU A 145 -6.53 16.22 16.87
N SER A 146 -6.79 16.84 15.72
CA SER A 146 -5.72 17.17 14.76
C SER A 146 -4.74 18.20 15.31
N LYS A 147 -5.23 19.24 16.02
CA LYS A 147 -4.39 20.25 16.68
C LYS A 147 -3.56 19.62 17.80
N ALA A 148 -4.18 18.80 18.66
CA ALA A 148 -3.48 18.10 19.74
C ALA A 148 -2.34 17.22 19.23
N MET A 149 -2.57 16.50 18.12
CA MET A 149 -1.53 15.67 17.49
C MET A 149 -0.39 16.51 16.90
N LEU A 150 -0.72 17.63 16.25
CA LEU A 150 0.28 18.51 15.65
C LEU A 150 1.07 19.30 16.70
N SER A 151 0.48 19.66 17.86
CA SER A 151 1.18 20.37 18.94
C SER A 151 2.25 19.51 19.61
N LYS A 152 2.07 18.17 19.63
CA LYS A 152 3.11 17.26 20.11
C LYS A 152 4.26 17.09 19.12
N CYS A 153 4.05 17.49 17.87
CA CYS A 153 5.08 17.47 16.81
C CYS A 153 5.76 18.84 16.65
N GLU A 154 6.16 19.43 17.76
CA GLU A 154 6.85 20.72 17.83
C GLU A 154 8.21 20.54 18.50
N GLY A 155 9.27 21.12 17.92
CA GLY A 155 10.62 21.03 18.43
C GLY A 155 11.65 21.41 17.39
N ALA A 156 12.88 21.63 17.86
CA ALA A 156 13.99 22.12 17.02
C ALA A 156 14.76 21.00 16.30
N THR A 157 14.47 19.72 16.61
CA THR A 157 15.25 18.64 16.00
C THR A 157 14.79 18.35 14.57
N PRO A 158 15.67 17.86 13.71
CA PRO A 158 15.32 17.46 12.35
C PRO A 158 14.17 16.45 12.27
N GLN A 159 14.05 15.57 13.27
CA GLN A 159 12.99 14.58 13.35
C GLN A 159 11.61 15.23 13.48
N PHE A 160 11.47 16.23 14.37
CA PHE A 160 10.21 16.97 14.54
C PHE A 160 9.80 17.68 13.25
N THR A 161 10.76 18.32 12.57
CA THR A 161 10.50 19.02 11.30
C THR A 161 10.02 18.06 10.21
N ARG A 162 10.69 16.90 10.08
CA ARG A 162 10.29 15.83 9.15
C ARG A 162 8.90 15.29 9.49
N ASP A 163 8.68 14.92 10.74
CA ASP A 163 7.47 14.28 11.20
C ASP A 163 6.26 15.21 11.06
N ARG A 164 6.46 16.50 11.32
CA ARG A 164 5.44 17.54 11.12
C ARG A 164 5.06 17.66 9.64
N ALA A 165 6.02 17.67 8.73
CA ALA A 165 5.75 17.70 7.29
C ALA A 165 4.97 16.45 6.84
N ILE A 166 5.32 15.26 7.34
CA ILE A 166 4.61 14.01 7.07
C ILE A 166 3.17 14.06 7.60
N LEU A 167 2.95 14.48 8.84
CA LEU A 167 1.61 14.59 9.43
C LEU A 167 0.74 15.58 8.68
N LEU A 168 1.30 16.71 8.28
CA LEU A 168 0.57 17.73 7.52
C LEU A 168 0.25 17.26 6.10
N LEU A 169 1.12 16.50 5.43
CA LEU A 169 0.82 15.87 4.14
C LEU A 169 -0.33 14.84 4.25
N LEU A 170 -0.37 14.06 5.35
CA LEU A 170 -1.47 13.14 5.60
C LEU A 170 -2.80 13.87 5.84
N LEU A 171 -2.80 14.92 6.66
CA LEU A 171 -4.00 15.66 7.08
C LEU A 171 -4.47 16.69 6.06
N GLY A 172 -3.52 17.37 5.39
CA GLY A 172 -3.79 18.49 4.51
C GLY A 172 -3.85 18.14 3.02
N CYS A 173 -3.31 16.97 2.62
CA CYS A 173 -3.32 16.49 1.24
C CYS A 173 -3.92 15.08 1.11
N GLY A 174 -4.18 14.40 2.20
CA GLY A 174 -4.77 13.07 2.21
C GLY A 174 -3.94 12.00 1.53
N LEU A 175 -2.61 12.10 1.54
CA LEU A 175 -1.72 11.14 0.87
C LEU A 175 -1.74 9.76 1.53
N ARG A 176 -1.48 8.71 0.73
CA ARG A 176 -1.21 7.37 1.24
C ARG A 176 0.21 7.29 1.80
N ARG A 177 0.45 6.41 2.79
CA ARG A 177 1.81 6.17 3.34
C ARG A 177 2.86 5.94 2.27
N ALA A 178 2.55 5.06 1.32
CA ALA A 178 3.47 4.73 0.24
C ALA A 178 3.68 5.89 -0.75
N GLU A 179 2.70 6.77 -0.92
CA GLU A 179 2.83 7.97 -1.76
C GLU A 179 3.81 8.95 -1.12
N ILE A 180 3.68 9.22 0.20
CA ILE A 180 4.58 10.11 0.93
C ILE A 180 6.05 9.66 0.81
N THR A 181 6.29 8.37 0.99
CA THR A 181 7.68 7.87 0.97
C THR A 181 8.31 7.85 -0.43
N ARG A 182 7.50 7.92 -1.48
CA ARG A 182 7.95 7.94 -2.88
C ARG A 182 8.02 9.33 -3.49
N ILE A 183 7.78 10.38 -2.73
CA ILE A 183 7.94 11.75 -3.23
C ILE A 183 9.43 11.99 -3.50
N GLU A 184 9.78 12.22 -4.74
CA GLU A 184 11.10 12.68 -5.13
C GLU A 184 11.16 14.21 -5.09
N LEU A 185 12.30 14.76 -4.71
CA LEU A 185 12.45 16.21 -4.56
C LEU A 185 12.24 16.97 -5.88
N LYS A 186 12.64 16.38 -7.02
CA LYS A 186 12.40 16.94 -8.36
C LYS A 186 10.92 17.14 -8.72
N ASN A 187 10.02 16.45 -8.00
CA ASN A 187 8.57 16.50 -8.19
C ASN A 187 7.88 17.44 -7.19
N VAL A 188 8.64 18.21 -6.41
CA VAL A 188 8.12 19.20 -5.46
C VAL A 188 8.31 20.59 -6.06
N TYR A 189 7.20 21.23 -6.38
CA TYR A 189 7.14 22.57 -7.00
C TYR A 189 6.64 23.57 -5.96
N LEU A 190 7.58 24.14 -5.18
CA LEU A 190 7.24 25.01 -4.04
C LEU A 190 6.58 26.31 -4.48
N GLU A 191 7.05 26.92 -5.55
CA GLU A 191 6.48 28.17 -6.08
C GLU A 191 5.03 27.99 -6.58
N GLU A 192 4.73 26.82 -7.13
CA GLU A 192 3.38 26.47 -7.59
C GLU A 192 2.51 25.85 -6.48
N GLY A 193 3.06 25.63 -5.29
CA GLY A 193 2.36 25.01 -4.17
C GLY A 193 1.83 23.61 -4.47
N ARG A 194 2.57 22.81 -5.25
CA ARG A 194 2.14 21.45 -5.63
C ARG A 194 3.26 20.40 -5.59
N ILE A 195 2.83 19.17 -5.46
CA ILE A 195 3.69 17.97 -5.57
C ILE A 195 3.10 17.07 -6.66
N ARG A 196 3.91 16.62 -7.60
CA ARG A 196 3.54 15.60 -8.58
C ARG A 196 3.80 14.22 -8.01
N LEU A 197 2.77 13.39 -7.98
CA LEU A 197 2.85 12.00 -7.53
C LEU A 197 2.75 11.06 -8.72
N VAL A 198 3.62 10.07 -8.74
CA VAL A 198 3.58 8.96 -9.70
C VAL A 198 2.96 7.75 -9.01
N GLY A 199 1.81 7.31 -9.48
CA GLY A 199 1.05 6.19 -8.93
C GLY A 199 1.29 4.87 -9.64
N LYS A 200 0.50 3.86 -9.29
CA LYS A 200 0.53 2.54 -9.94
C LYS A 200 0.21 2.67 -11.44
N GLY A 201 1.03 2.02 -12.28
CA GLY A 201 0.89 2.08 -13.74
C GLY A 201 1.33 3.42 -14.35
N ASN A 202 2.28 4.09 -13.69
CA ASN A 202 2.84 5.39 -14.10
C ASN A 202 1.80 6.51 -14.26
N LYS A 203 0.67 6.41 -13.54
CA LYS A 203 -0.36 7.46 -13.53
C LYS A 203 0.09 8.61 -12.65
N GLU A 204 0.25 9.76 -13.26
CA GLU A 204 0.61 10.99 -12.54
C GLU A 204 -0.62 11.72 -12.05
N ARG A 205 -0.48 12.39 -10.91
CA ARG A 205 -1.42 13.40 -10.44
C ARG A 205 -0.72 14.47 -9.64
N ASP A 206 -1.22 15.68 -9.73
CA ASP A 206 -0.76 16.78 -8.90
C ASP A 206 -1.56 16.84 -7.60
N VAL A 207 -0.87 17.16 -6.51
CA VAL A 207 -1.43 17.39 -5.19
C VAL A 207 -1.11 18.82 -4.78
N PHE A 208 -2.12 19.61 -4.52
CA PHE A 208 -1.97 21.01 -4.13
C PHE A 208 -1.79 21.14 -2.62
N LEU A 209 -0.86 22.00 -2.23
CA LEU A 209 -0.47 22.22 -0.84
C LEU A 209 -1.15 23.51 -0.36
N ASN A 210 -1.83 23.44 0.79
CA ASN A 210 -2.22 24.68 1.49
C ASN A 210 -1.00 25.28 2.21
N ASP A 211 -1.13 26.53 2.65
CA ASP A 211 -0.02 27.31 3.23
C ASP A 211 0.69 26.58 4.38
N ALA A 212 -0.04 25.89 5.26
CA ALA A 212 0.53 25.18 6.38
C ALA A 212 1.36 23.96 5.93
N VAL A 213 0.88 23.23 4.93
CA VAL A 213 1.61 22.09 4.34
C VAL A 213 2.83 22.58 3.58
N LEU A 214 2.66 23.63 2.77
CA LEU A 214 3.74 24.24 1.98
C LEU A 214 4.87 24.72 2.89
N ALA A 215 4.56 25.47 3.94
CA ALA A 215 5.53 25.95 4.90
C ALA A 215 6.30 24.80 5.60
N ALA A 216 5.59 23.74 5.98
CA ALA A 216 6.22 22.59 6.62
C ALA A 216 7.11 21.77 5.68
N VAL A 217 6.70 21.60 4.43
CA VAL A 217 7.49 20.90 3.40
C VAL A 217 8.74 21.72 3.07
N ASN A 218 8.59 23.03 2.87
CA ASN A 218 9.73 23.93 2.62
C ASN A 218 10.73 23.88 3.78
N ARG A 219 10.25 24.03 5.02
CA ARG A 219 11.10 23.94 6.22
C ARG A 219 11.84 22.60 6.30
N TRP A 220 11.18 21.49 5.96
CA TRP A 220 11.83 20.20 5.93
C TRP A 220 12.93 20.13 4.84
N ILE A 221 12.69 20.68 3.66
CA ILE A 221 13.68 20.72 2.57
C ILE A 221 14.93 21.49 3.01
N GLU A 222 14.79 22.62 3.68
CA GLU A 222 15.91 23.38 4.23
C GLU A 222 16.70 22.58 5.28
N VAL A 223 16.02 21.99 6.24
CA VAL A 223 16.64 21.15 7.28
C VAL A 223 17.33 19.94 6.66
N ARG A 224 16.68 19.30 5.68
CA ARG A 224 17.25 18.18 4.94
C ARG A 224 18.54 18.57 4.22
N LYS A 225 18.57 19.73 3.57
CA LYS A 225 19.76 20.26 2.90
C LYS A 225 20.88 20.50 3.90
N GLN A 226 20.59 21.11 5.05
CA GLN A 226 21.58 21.35 6.09
C GLN A 226 22.21 20.07 6.63
N ILE A 227 21.37 19.02 6.92
CA ILE A 227 21.86 17.70 7.37
C ILE A 227 22.88 17.12 6.39
N ILE A 228 22.59 17.22 5.08
CA ILE A 228 23.46 16.68 4.03
C ILE A 228 24.74 17.50 3.93
N THR A 229 24.66 18.82 4.00
CA THR A 229 25.80 19.72 3.98
C THR A 229 26.73 19.44 5.16
N ASP A 230 26.18 19.35 6.38
CA ASP A 230 26.95 19.08 7.60
C ASP A 230 27.64 17.69 7.54
N TRP A 231 26.91 16.68 7.00
CA TRP A 231 27.49 15.36 6.81
C TRP A 231 28.65 15.37 5.81
N ASN A 232 28.49 16.01 4.68
CA ASN A 232 29.53 16.08 3.63
C ASN A 232 30.76 16.85 4.13
N ALA A 233 30.57 17.91 4.90
CA ALA A 233 31.66 18.66 5.52
C ALA A 233 32.41 17.82 6.57
N LYS A 234 31.70 17.02 7.35
CA LYS A 234 32.31 16.17 8.38
C LYS A 234 33.01 14.93 7.81
N TYR A 235 32.55 14.42 6.69
CA TYR A 235 33.04 13.17 6.09
C TYR A 235 33.30 13.30 4.59
N PRO A 236 34.26 14.15 4.17
CA PRO A 236 34.47 14.49 2.77
C PRO A 236 34.93 13.28 1.91
N TYR A 237 35.50 12.25 2.54
CA TYR A 237 35.98 11.04 1.86
C TYR A 237 34.98 9.88 1.85
N LYS A 238 33.86 10.01 2.54
CA LYS A 238 32.79 9.02 2.47
C LYS A 238 31.87 9.38 1.31
N THR A 239 32.17 8.84 0.15
CA THR A 239 31.26 8.84 -1.01
C THR A 239 30.00 8.03 -0.71
N GLY A 240 29.21 8.45 0.25
CA GLY A 240 27.89 7.93 0.48
C GLY A 240 26.90 8.89 -0.14
N ASN A 241 25.99 8.40 -0.91
CA ASN A 241 24.93 8.97 -1.73
C ASN A 241 24.08 10.11 -1.10
N ALA A 242 24.71 11.04 -0.40
CA ALA A 242 24.00 12.19 0.15
C ALA A 242 23.78 13.29 -0.90
N GLY A 243 24.56 13.28 -2.00
CA GLY A 243 24.48 14.32 -3.04
C GLY A 243 24.69 15.73 -2.47
N ASP A 244 24.16 16.72 -3.13
CA ASP A 244 24.15 18.11 -2.70
C ASP A 244 22.86 18.51 -1.92
N GLY A 245 21.99 17.56 -1.68
CA GLY A 245 20.69 17.79 -1.03
C GLY A 245 19.59 18.27 -1.96
N THR A 246 19.84 18.41 -3.26
CA THR A 246 18.85 18.87 -4.25
C THR A 246 18.16 17.72 -4.97
N THR A 247 18.61 16.48 -4.77
CA THR A 247 18.11 15.27 -5.44
C THR A 247 17.60 14.21 -4.47
N GLY A 248 17.05 13.13 -5.03
CA GLY A 248 16.57 11.96 -4.30
C GLY A 248 15.18 12.12 -3.68
N PHE A 249 14.86 11.25 -2.74
CA PHE A 249 13.55 11.26 -2.09
C PHE A 249 13.41 12.43 -1.10
N LEU A 250 12.23 13.07 -1.08
CA LEU A 250 11.92 14.12 -0.11
C LEU A 250 12.10 13.61 1.33
N PHE A 251 11.62 12.39 1.60
CA PHE A 251 11.80 11.68 2.86
C PHE A 251 12.71 10.47 2.63
N GLY A 252 14.01 10.69 2.76
CA GLY A 252 15.02 9.65 2.64
C GLY A 252 15.07 8.74 3.86
N LYS A 253 15.77 7.60 3.72
CA LYS A 253 16.02 6.66 4.81
C LYS A 253 17.04 7.24 5.79
N TRP A 254 16.72 7.26 7.08
CA TRP A 254 17.65 7.60 8.14
C TRP A 254 18.48 6.39 8.58
N THR A 255 19.75 6.62 8.90
CA THR A 255 20.59 5.59 9.50
C THR A 255 20.19 5.33 10.96
N ARG A 256 20.61 4.17 11.49
CA ARG A 256 20.16 3.64 12.79
C ARG A 256 20.34 4.64 13.96
N HIS A 257 21.28 5.56 13.87
CA HIS A 257 21.58 6.56 14.91
C HIS A 257 21.22 7.98 14.47
N TYR A 258 20.39 8.15 13.44
CA TYR A 258 20.04 9.45 12.88
C TYR A 258 21.26 10.32 12.52
N SER A 259 22.40 9.67 12.25
CA SER A 259 23.66 10.35 11.99
C SER A 259 23.74 10.93 10.57
N TYR A 260 23.03 10.34 9.60
CA TYR A 260 22.89 10.89 8.26
C TYR A 260 21.64 10.38 7.54
N LEU A 261 21.29 11.08 6.45
CA LEU A 261 20.14 10.81 5.61
C LEU A 261 20.60 10.22 4.28
N ILE A 262 20.06 9.05 3.93
CA ILE A 262 20.27 8.40 2.65
C ILE A 262 19.17 8.85 1.71
N VAL A 263 19.50 9.69 0.73
CA VAL A 263 18.51 10.36 -0.13
C VAL A 263 18.06 9.53 -1.33
N ASP A 264 18.86 8.58 -1.78
CA ASP A 264 18.57 7.65 -2.88
C ASP A 264 17.69 6.46 -2.46
N ARG A 265 17.44 6.33 -1.16
CA ARG A 265 16.54 5.31 -0.59
C ARG A 265 15.37 5.97 0.12
N PRO A 266 14.13 5.57 -0.22
CA PRO A 266 12.96 6.14 0.41
C PRO A 266 12.85 5.74 1.88
N LEU A 267 12.18 6.58 2.66
CA LEU A 267 11.69 6.23 3.99
C LEU A 267 10.78 4.99 3.91
N ASN A 268 10.90 4.08 4.87
CA ASN A 268 10.01 2.93 4.93
C ASN A 268 8.56 3.38 5.21
N PRO A 269 7.55 2.93 4.46
CA PRO A 269 6.16 3.25 4.73
C PRO A 269 5.68 2.89 6.14
N TRP A 270 6.26 1.89 6.80
CA TRP A 270 5.97 1.55 8.19
C TRP A 270 6.38 2.66 9.14
N THR A 271 7.49 3.36 8.89
CA THR A 271 7.93 4.50 9.69
C THR A 271 6.90 5.62 9.71
N VAL A 272 6.17 5.86 8.61
CA VAL A 272 5.04 6.81 8.59
C VAL A 272 3.94 6.37 9.56
N GLY A 273 3.69 5.07 9.68
CA GLY A 273 2.77 4.51 10.66
C GLY A 273 3.25 4.71 12.10
N ASP A 274 4.55 4.50 12.35
CA ASP A 274 5.17 4.69 13.67
C ASP A 274 5.15 6.15 14.10
N ILE A 275 5.38 7.09 13.17
CA ILE A 275 5.23 8.54 13.41
C ILE A 275 3.80 8.86 13.88
N VAL A 276 2.79 8.40 13.16
CA VAL A 276 1.38 8.60 13.56
C VAL A 276 1.11 7.97 14.91
N LYS A 277 1.62 6.75 15.17
CA LYS A 277 1.46 6.04 16.44
C LYS A 277 2.10 6.82 17.60
N LYS A 278 3.30 7.36 17.39
CA LYS A 278 4.02 8.17 18.37
C LYS A 278 3.17 9.39 18.79
N TYR A 279 2.86 10.26 17.84
CA TYR A 279 2.22 11.54 18.15
C TYR A 279 0.76 11.42 18.59
N LYS A 280 0.03 10.40 18.14
CA LYS A 280 -1.30 10.13 18.69
C LYS A 280 -1.23 9.69 20.16
N SER A 281 -0.25 8.85 20.52
CA SER A 281 -0.07 8.40 21.90
C SER A 281 0.33 9.55 22.83
N GLU A 282 1.25 10.41 22.38
CA GLU A 282 1.67 11.61 23.14
C GLU A 282 0.54 12.66 23.31
N ALA A 283 -0.44 12.67 22.39
CA ALA A 283 -1.58 13.57 22.42
C ALA A 283 -2.83 12.96 23.04
N GLU A 284 -2.81 11.69 23.45
CA GLU A 284 -3.99 10.97 23.96
C GLU A 284 -4.56 11.59 25.23
N GLU A 285 -3.71 12.16 26.10
CA GLU A 285 -4.13 12.88 27.31
C GLU A 285 -4.94 14.14 26.99
N ILE A 286 -4.64 14.80 25.85
CA ILE A 286 -5.35 16.00 25.40
C ILE A 286 -6.64 15.64 24.67
N ALA A 287 -6.64 14.51 23.98
CA ALA A 287 -7.73 14.07 23.13
C ALA A 287 -7.85 12.52 23.08
N ALA A 288 -8.57 11.95 24.04
CA ALA A 288 -8.75 10.50 24.22
C ALA A 288 -9.22 9.76 22.95
N GLY A 289 -9.92 10.47 22.05
CA GLY A 289 -10.33 9.91 20.77
C GLY A 289 -9.18 9.51 19.84
N LEU A 290 -7.94 9.90 20.11
CA LEU A 290 -6.78 9.56 19.30
C LEU A 290 -6.32 8.11 19.46
N LYS A 291 -6.71 7.41 20.51
CA LYS A 291 -6.29 6.03 20.83
C LYS A 291 -6.36 5.06 19.64
N THR A 292 -7.44 5.11 18.87
CA THR A 292 -7.69 4.18 17.75
C THR A 292 -7.26 4.72 16.38
N VAL A 293 -6.71 5.95 16.33
CA VAL A 293 -6.38 6.63 15.06
C VAL A 293 -5.24 5.93 14.33
N THR A 294 -5.39 5.81 13.01
CA THR A 294 -4.43 5.25 12.08
C THR A 294 -4.05 6.28 10.99
N THR A 295 -3.02 5.99 10.21
CA THR A 295 -2.67 6.82 9.03
C THR A 295 -3.82 6.97 8.05
N HIS A 296 -4.68 5.95 7.93
CA HIS A 296 -5.83 6.01 7.03
C HIS A 296 -6.91 6.96 7.55
N ASP A 297 -7.03 7.13 8.87
CA ASP A 297 -7.98 8.08 9.48
C ASP A 297 -7.56 9.53 9.25
N LEU A 298 -6.24 9.84 9.20
CA LEU A 298 -5.76 11.16 8.79
C LEU A 298 -6.17 11.48 7.35
N ARG A 299 -5.98 10.53 6.45
CA ARG A 299 -6.42 10.65 5.06
C ARG A 299 -7.96 10.77 4.94
N ARG A 300 -8.71 9.98 5.74
CA ARG A 300 -10.17 10.09 5.85
C ARG A 300 -10.57 11.49 6.31
N THR A 301 -9.87 12.05 7.29
CA THR A 301 -10.10 13.41 7.80
C THR A 301 -10.03 14.46 6.70
N PHE A 302 -9.02 14.36 5.82
CA PHE A 302 -8.92 15.24 4.66
C PHE A 302 -10.16 15.16 3.76
N ALA A 303 -10.56 13.95 3.35
CA ALA A 303 -11.73 13.76 2.49
C ALA A 303 -13.02 14.25 3.14
N THR A 304 -13.25 13.88 4.41
CA THR A 304 -14.45 14.29 5.16
C THR A 304 -14.53 15.81 5.27
N ARG A 305 -13.43 16.49 5.59
CA ARG A 305 -13.39 17.96 5.69
C ARG A 305 -13.68 18.68 4.38
N LEU A 306 -13.27 18.13 3.23
CA LEU A 306 -13.60 18.69 1.93
C LEU A 306 -15.10 18.52 1.63
N LEU A 307 -15.65 17.35 1.89
CA LEU A 307 -17.08 17.08 1.71
C LEU A 307 -17.96 17.94 2.64
N GLU A 308 -17.55 18.14 3.91
CA GLU A 308 -18.21 19.06 4.85
C GLU A 308 -18.20 20.52 4.36
N LYS A 309 -17.19 20.91 3.57
CA LYS A 309 -17.12 22.22 2.90
C LYS A 309 -17.85 22.25 1.55
N ASN A 310 -18.68 21.26 1.26
CA ASN A 310 -19.44 21.12 0.02
C ASN A 310 -18.59 21.03 -1.26
N VAL A 311 -17.33 20.60 -1.16
CA VAL A 311 -16.54 20.25 -2.35
C VAL A 311 -17.21 19.04 -2.99
N ASP A 312 -17.37 19.05 -4.31
CA ASP A 312 -18.01 17.94 -5.02
C ASP A 312 -17.21 16.64 -4.89
N ILE A 313 -17.93 15.53 -4.89
CA ILE A 313 -17.35 14.21 -4.62
C ILE A 313 -16.35 13.76 -5.71
N THR A 314 -16.50 14.25 -6.95
CA THR A 314 -15.60 13.94 -8.06
C THR A 314 -14.26 14.66 -7.87
N THR A 315 -14.30 15.92 -7.46
CA THR A 315 -13.10 16.68 -7.10
C THR A 315 -12.37 16.01 -5.92
N VAL A 316 -13.10 15.62 -4.87
CA VAL A 316 -12.51 14.89 -3.73
C VAL A 316 -11.91 13.56 -4.17
N LYS A 317 -12.62 12.79 -5.02
CA LYS A 317 -12.10 11.55 -5.61
C LYS A 317 -10.78 11.78 -6.35
N ASN A 318 -10.70 12.81 -7.15
CA ASN A 318 -9.51 13.14 -7.95
C ASN A 318 -8.34 13.56 -7.06
N LEU A 319 -8.56 14.45 -6.08
CA LEU A 319 -7.55 14.84 -5.07
C LEU A 319 -7.04 13.64 -4.29
N MET A 320 -7.92 12.72 -3.91
CA MET A 320 -7.56 11.49 -3.22
C MET A 320 -6.85 10.46 -4.13
N GLY A 321 -6.96 10.57 -5.45
CA GLY A 321 -6.48 9.56 -6.39
C GLY A 321 -7.20 8.21 -6.20
N HIS A 322 -8.52 8.25 -6.07
CA HIS A 322 -9.36 7.05 -6.04
C HIS A 322 -9.74 6.65 -7.46
N SER A 323 -9.55 5.38 -7.81
CA SER A 323 -9.97 4.83 -9.10
C SER A 323 -11.50 4.77 -9.22
N SER A 324 -12.21 4.55 -8.10
CA SER A 324 -13.67 4.46 -8.03
C SER A 324 -14.25 5.51 -7.10
N ILE A 325 -15.35 6.12 -7.51
CA ILE A 325 -16.13 7.06 -6.69
C ILE A 325 -16.69 6.38 -5.42
N THR A 326 -17.03 5.10 -5.50
CA THR A 326 -17.53 4.29 -4.37
C THR A 326 -16.56 4.30 -3.18
N THR A 327 -15.25 4.44 -3.42
CA THR A 327 -14.28 4.57 -2.32
C THR A 327 -14.43 5.93 -1.62
N THR A 328 -14.81 6.99 -2.34
CA THR A 328 -14.97 8.33 -1.79
C THR A 328 -16.30 8.49 -1.07
N THR A 329 -17.38 7.83 -1.54
CA THR A 329 -18.69 7.85 -0.86
C THR A 329 -18.63 7.28 0.56
N LEU A 330 -17.67 6.40 0.87
CA LEU A 330 -17.45 5.89 2.22
C LEU A 330 -17.06 6.99 3.24
N TYR A 331 -16.62 8.14 2.76
CA TYR A 331 -16.24 9.30 3.60
C TYR A 331 -17.32 10.36 3.66
N ASP A 332 -18.36 10.26 2.84
CA ASP A 332 -19.48 11.19 2.82
C ASP A 332 -20.46 10.89 3.97
N ARG A 333 -20.46 11.76 4.96
CA ARG A 333 -21.34 11.68 6.14
C ARG A 333 -22.50 12.68 6.09
N ARG A 334 -22.62 13.45 5.01
CA ARG A 334 -23.71 14.45 4.86
C ARG A 334 -25.06 13.79 4.91
N GLY A 335 -25.20 12.56 4.35
CA GLY A 335 -26.41 11.78 4.44
C GLY A 335 -26.78 11.36 5.87
N ASP A 336 -25.80 10.98 6.72
CA ASP A 336 -26.05 10.61 8.12
C ASP A 336 -26.58 11.83 8.92
N GLU A 337 -26.10 13.03 8.61
CA GLU A 337 -26.52 14.26 9.26
C GLU A 337 -27.93 14.68 8.83
N ALA A 338 -28.23 14.54 7.53
CA ALA A 338 -29.58 14.76 6.99
C ALA A 338 -30.57 13.76 7.59
N MET A 339 -30.22 12.48 7.70
CA MET A 339 -31.08 11.49 8.36
C MET A 339 -31.31 11.80 9.83
N ARG A 340 -30.28 12.23 10.58
CA ARG A 340 -30.43 12.64 11.98
C ARG A 340 -31.35 13.85 12.14
N ARG A 341 -31.29 14.83 11.24
CA ARG A 341 -32.20 15.98 11.25
C ARG A 341 -33.62 15.53 10.99
N ALA A 342 -33.82 14.77 9.90
CA ALA A 342 -35.16 14.25 9.59
C ALA A 342 -35.76 13.42 10.73
N THR A 343 -34.95 12.59 11.40
CA THR A 343 -35.44 11.79 12.53
C THR A 343 -35.83 12.66 13.75
N LYS A 344 -35.23 13.84 13.93
CA LYS A 344 -35.59 14.76 15.00
C LYS A 344 -36.89 15.52 14.74
N GLU A 345 -37.30 15.61 13.48
CA GLU A 345 -38.56 16.27 13.04
C GLU A 345 -39.77 15.33 13.12
N VAL A 346 -39.58 14.06 13.50
CA VAL A 346 -40.65 13.13 13.73
C VAL A 346 -41.18 13.35 15.14
N ASP A 347 -42.33 14.03 15.26
CA ASP A 347 -43.10 14.13 16.53
C ASP A 347 -43.65 12.76 16.90
N LEU A 348 -43.43 12.32 18.15
CA LEU A 348 -43.95 11.11 18.74
C LEU A 348 -45.15 11.45 19.69
#